data_80c3f8506bcc988a921f694e784dff75
#
_entry.id   80c3f8506bcc988a921f694e784dff75
#
_cell.length_a   1.000
_cell.length_b   1.000
_cell.length_c   1.000
_cell.angle_alpha   90.00
_cell.angle_beta   90.00
_cell.angle_gamma   90.00
#
_symmetry.space_group_name_H-M   'P 1'
#
loop_
_entity.id
_entity.type
_entity.pdbx_description
1 polymer ?
#
loop_
_entity_poly.entity_id
_entity_poly.type
_entity_poly.pdbx_seq_one_letter_code
_entity_poly.pdbx_strand_id
1 'polypeptide(L)'
;MIINCENKTFDFTIDAPPSKSIYHRELIIRFLCGDYSNLEILANDGEDVRATKIILQILHNTIIENEMGTKPVNVGRRRTLYIPCNESGSTLRFMIPVTAALLLGEGRDHHGITELCFSTTGRLFDRPIKELADAMMPHNFNFAKHPETRSIILNGEMTPGEYVIDGSVSSQYISGLLMALTIFDKPCTVKVVGNITSAPYIQLTQDALAKYGCEAVREGNVYHITPGGYKKAAETGKLADFAVEGDWSNGAFLLCLQKFTDIKVTNLNFQSEQGDRVITDYLKLAEDAEQGRSPKSGVTWDITNCPDIAPYMAMVAPFVFDDITFTGINRLRIKESDRVAAIREQLSAVGVKTEESEDALTVFRYDPANAPDQAEPIKLSSYNDHRMAMSAILLATILKTKIEIDDIMCIRKSYPEFLDYIDSYFS
;
A
#
# COMPACT_ATOMS: atom_id res chain seq x y z
N MET A 1 0.72 -12.41 -21.75
CA MET A 1 1.40 -11.40 -22.59
C MET A 1 2.88 -11.75 -22.68
N ILE A 2 3.47 -11.60 -23.86
CA ILE A 2 4.93 -11.81 -24.03
C ILE A 2 5.64 -10.45 -23.81
N ILE A 3 6.63 -10.44 -22.94
CA ILE A 3 7.58 -9.35 -22.73
C ILE A 3 8.89 -9.78 -23.37
N ASN A 4 9.37 -8.99 -24.31
CA ASN A 4 10.58 -9.30 -25.06
C ASN A 4 11.68 -8.28 -24.72
N CYS A 5 12.75 -8.72 -24.09
CA CYS A 5 13.93 -7.91 -23.78
C CYS A 5 15.19 -8.32 -24.57
N GLU A 6 15.07 -9.30 -25.50
CA GLU A 6 16.20 -9.75 -26.32
C GLU A 6 16.69 -8.65 -27.25
N ASN A 7 17.99 -8.43 -27.27
CA ASN A 7 18.65 -7.46 -28.14
C ASN A 7 18.09 -6.03 -28.05
N LYS A 8 17.39 -5.70 -26.97
CA LYS A 8 16.85 -4.35 -26.74
C LYS A 8 17.77 -3.51 -25.88
N THR A 9 17.81 -2.22 -26.18
CA THR A 9 18.42 -1.17 -25.37
C THR A 9 17.29 -0.32 -24.80
N PHE A 10 17.29 -0.09 -23.52
CA PHE A 10 16.30 0.75 -22.85
C PHE A 10 16.97 2.08 -22.48
N ASP A 11 16.71 3.12 -23.27
CA ASP A 11 17.20 4.49 -23.06
C ASP A 11 16.02 5.45 -23.21
N PHE A 12 15.35 5.74 -22.10
CA PHE A 12 14.25 6.69 -22.01
C PHE A 12 14.14 7.28 -20.59
N THR A 13 13.42 8.38 -20.49
CA THR A 13 13.11 9.00 -19.19
C THR A 13 11.72 8.55 -18.73
N ILE A 14 11.60 8.22 -17.46
CA ILE A 14 10.34 7.78 -16.84
C ILE A 14 10.15 8.44 -15.47
N ASP A 15 8.96 8.98 -15.24
CA ASP A 15 8.58 9.54 -13.97
C ASP A 15 8.07 8.47 -13.01
N ALA A 16 8.53 8.52 -11.76
CA ALA A 16 7.85 7.78 -10.71
C ALA A 16 6.41 8.32 -10.56
N PRO A 17 5.38 7.45 -10.47
CA PRO A 17 4.01 7.89 -10.32
C PRO A 17 3.80 8.58 -8.97
N PRO A 18 2.73 9.35 -8.77
CA PRO A 18 2.41 9.91 -7.45
C PRO A 18 2.29 8.84 -6.37
N SER A 19 2.86 9.10 -5.19
CA SER A 19 2.88 8.14 -4.09
C SER A 19 1.47 7.75 -3.66
N LYS A 20 1.09 6.50 -3.91
CA LYS A 20 -0.18 5.93 -3.48
C LYS A 20 -0.39 6.09 -1.97
N SER A 21 0.64 5.84 -1.18
CA SER A 21 0.59 5.91 0.27
C SER A 21 0.34 7.31 0.81
N ILE A 22 0.88 8.34 0.17
CA ILE A 22 0.65 9.75 0.51
C ILE A 22 -0.72 10.17 -0.04
N TYR A 23 -1.04 9.80 -1.28
CA TYR A 23 -2.26 10.20 -1.95
C TYR A 23 -3.53 9.81 -1.17
N HIS A 24 -3.61 8.56 -0.69
CA HIS A 24 -4.73 8.10 0.15
C HIS A 24 -4.92 8.99 1.38
N ARG A 25 -3.82 9.31 2.08
CA ARG A 25 -3.84 10.12 3.30
C ARG A 25 -4.30 11.54 3.01
N GLU A 26 -3.70 12.17 2.01
CA GLU A 26 -4.06 13.52 1.58
C GLU A 26 -5.54 13.62 1.18
N LEU A 27 -6.06 12.68 0.37
CA LEU A 27 -7.47 12.65 -0.02
C LEU A 27 -8.41 12.54 1.19
N ILE A 28 -8.12 11.61 2.11
CA ILE A 28 -8.99 11.34 3.27
C ILE A 28 -8.96 12.54 4.23
N ILE A 29 -7.77 13.06 4.55
CA ILE A 29 -7.61 14.17 5.50
C ILE A 29 -8.26 15.43 4.94
N ARG A 30 -8.03 15.78 3.66
CA ARG A 30 -8.67 16.94 3.02
C ARG A 30 -10.17 16.83 3.01
N PHE A 31 -10.70 15.65 2.67
CA PHE A 31 -12.13 15.38 2.72
C PHE A 31 -12.71 15.67 4.13
N LEU A 32 -12.03 15.19 5.17
CA LEU A 32 -12.44 15.39 6.56
C LEU A 32 -12.30 16.85 7.02
N CYS A 33 -11.42 17.62 6.38
CA CYS A 33 -11.33 19.08 6.56
C CYS A 33 -12.37 19.88 5.74
N GLY A 34 -13.28 19.20 5.01
CA GLY A 34 -14.31 19.85 4.19
C GLY A 34 -13.87 20.26 2.79
N ASP A 35 -12.73 19.82 2.32
CA ASP A 35 -12.28 20.04 0.94
C ASP A 35 -12.58 18.83 0.04
N TYR A 36 -13.48 19.01 -0.88
CA TYR A 36 -13.97 17.99 -1.82
C TYR A 36 -13.44 18.17 -3.25
N SER A 37 -12.48 19.09 -3.46
CA SER A 37 -12.04 19.50 -4.80
C SER A 37 -11.26 18.42 -5.55
N ASN A 38 -10.65 17.43 -4.85
CA ASN A 38 -9.75 16.43 -5.44
C ASN A 38 -10.39 15.03 -5.59
N LEU A 39 -11.72 14.97 -5.66
CA LEU A 39 -12.44 13.69 -5.75
C LEU A 39 -12.67 13.21 -7.18
N GLU A 40 -12.38 14.02 -8.20
CA GLU A 40 -12.48 13.61 -9.59
C GLU A 40 -11.53 12.43 -9.87
N ILE A 41 -12.04 11.42 -10.58
CA ILE A 41 -11.27 10.25 -10.99
C ILE A 41 -10.48 10.59 -12.25
N LEU A 42 -9.17 10.56 -12.16
CA LEU A 42 -8.28 10.84 -13.28
C LEU A 42 -7.93 9.55 -14.04
N ALA A 43 -7.53 9.69 -15.31
CA ALA A 43 -7.18 8.55 -16.15
C ALA A 43 -5.98 7.75 -15.60
N ASN A 44 -5.03 8.45 -14.99
CA ASN A 44 -3.80 7.91 -14.41
C ASN A 44 -3.93 7.52 -12.92
N ASP A 45 -5.09 7.68 -12.30
CA ASP A 45 -5.28 7.15 -10.95
C ASP A 45 -5.12 5.63 -10.96
N GLY A 46 -4.26 5.10 -10.09
CA GLY A 46 -4.21 3.68 -9.81
C GLY A 46 -5.53 3.18 -9.22
N GLU A 47 -5.87 1.91 -9.43
CA GLU A 47 -7.16 1.33 -8.99
C GLU A 47 -7.40 1.48 -7.49
N ASP A 48 -6.33 1.42 -6.68
CA ASP A 48 -6.42 1.63 -5.24
C ASP A 48 -6.85 3.07 -4.89
N VAL A 49 -6.28 4.07 -5.57
CA VAL A 49 -6.64 5.49 -5.38
C VAL A 49 -8.07 5.74 -5.86
N ARG A 50 -8.45 5.17 -7.02
CA ARG A 50 -9.83 5.23 -7.54
C ARG A 50 -10.84 4.69 -6.53
N ALA A 51 -10.56 3.55 -5.88
CA ALA A 51 -11.43 3.00 -4.85
C ALA A 51 -11.65 3.98 -3.69
N THR A 52 -10.59 4.65 -3.22
CA THR A 52 -10.72 5.69 -2.18
C THR A 52 -11.53 6.88 -2.66
N LYS A 53 -11.28 7.41 -3.87
CA LYS A 53 -12.05 8.54 -4.44
C LYS A 53 -13.54 8.21 -4.57
N ILE A 54 -13.87 7.01 -5.06
CA ILE A 54 -15.27 6.55 -5.16
C ILE A 54 -15.94 6.54 -3.79
N ILE A 55 -15.27 6.03 -2.76
CA ILE A 55 -15.84 6.01 -1.40
C ILE A 55 -16.04 7.44 -0.89
N LEU A 56 -15.07 8.33 -1.08
CA LEU A 56 -15.20 9.72 -0.66
C LEU A 56 -16.33 10.45 -1.41
N GLN A 57 -16.55 10.16 -2.69
CA GLN A 57 -17.72 10.66 -3.44
C GLN A 57 -19.06 10.13 -2.86
N ILE A 58 -19.10 8.83 -2.50
CA ILE A 58 -20.30 8.24 -1.84
C ILE A 58 -20.56 8.94 -0.50
N LEU A 59 -19.53 9.17 0.30
CA LEU A 59 -19.65 9.87 1.58
C LEU A 59 -20.10 11.31 1.39
N HIS A 60 -19.51 12.04 0.45
CA HIS A 60 -19.88 13.41 0.12
C HIS A 60 -21.36 13.51 -0.27
N ASN A 61 -21.82 12.67 -1.18
CA ASN A 61 -23.23 12.64 -1.59
C ASN A 61 -24.15 12.29 -0.42
N THR A 62 -23.75 11.34 0.43
CA THR A 62 -24.52 10.94 1.61
C THR A 62 -24.69 12.10 2.60
N ILE A 63 -23.67 12.91 2.82
CA ILE A 63 -23.69 14.08 3.72
C ILE A 63 -24.57 15.18 3.11
N ILE A 64 -24.35 15.54 1.84
CA ILE A 64 -25.10 16.63 1.16
C ILE A 64 -26.57 16.30 1.00
N GLU A 65 -26.95 15.09 0.59
CA GLU A 65 -28.36 14.68 0.44
C GLU A 65 -29.13 14.88 1.75
N ASN A 66 -28.50 14.68 2.87
CA ASN A 66 -29.11 14.87 4.18
C ASN A 66 -29.22 16.37 4.57
N GLU A 67 -28.22 17.19 4.24
CA GLU A 67 -28.25 18.64 4.47
C GLU A 67 -29.32 19.33 3.64
N MET A 68 -29.60 18.87 2.42
CA MET A 68 -30.65 19.39 1.54
C MET A 68 -32.09 18.95 1.94
N GLY A 69 -32.22 18.18 3.03
CA GLY A 69 -33.56 17.79 3.53
C GLY A 69 -34.27 16.74 2.68
N THR A 70 -33.61 16.12 1.72
CA THR A 70 -34.18 15.03 0.89
C THR A 70 -34.14 13.68 1.65
N LYS A 71 -34.44 13.71 2.96
CA LYS A 71 -34.49 12.52 3.78
C LYS A 71 -35.45 11.50 3.20
N PRO A 72 -35.04 10.28 2.90
CA PRO A 72 -36.00 9.23 2.66
C PRO A 72 -36.82 9.03 3.93
N VAL A 73 -38.13 9.24 3.83
CA VAL A 73 -39.11 9.02 4.91
C VAL A 73 -39.20 7.51 5.16
N ASN A 74 -38.24 6.94 5.91
CA ASN A 74 -38.29 5.58 6.39
C ASN A 74 -37.82 5.53 7.84
N VAL A 75 -38.65 6.05 8.73
CA VAL A 75 -38.50 5.86 10.18
C VAL A 75 -38.63 4.36 10.48
N GLY A 76 -37.56 3.75 10.97
CA GLY A 76 -37.56 2.39 11.52
C GLY A 76 -36.94 1.29 10.67
N ARG A 77 -36.41 1.54 9.47
CA ARG A 77 -35.63 0.53 8.70
C ARG A 77 -34.13 0.78 8.84
N ARG A 78 -33.36 -0.31 9.06
CA ARG A 78 -31.89 -0.28 8.97
C ARG A 78 -31.49 0.24 7.58
N ARG A 79 -30.67 1.28 7.55
CA ARG A 79 -30.08 1.81 6.31
C ARG A 79 -28.63 1.39 6.25
N THR A 80 -28.30 0.51 5.32
CA THR A 80 -26.94 0.07 5.05
C THR A 80 -26.28 0.96 4.00
N LEU A 81 -25.10 1.49 4.30
CA LEU A 81 -24.26 2.16 3.30
C LEU A 81 -23.27 1.15 2.71
N TYR A 82 -23.30 0.98 1.39
CA TYR A 82 -22.40 0.09 0.67
C TYR A 82 -21.13 0.83 0.24
N ILE A 83 -19.98 0.25 0.58
CA ILE A 83 -18.65 0.87 0.44
C ILE A 83 -17.75 -0.08 -0.35
N PRO A 84 -17.51 0.18 -1.67
CA PRO A 84 -16.73 -0.70 -2.53
C PRO A 84 -15.23 -0.45 -2.33
N CYS A 85 -14.52 -1.42 -1.75
CA CYS A 85 -13.06 -1.36 -1.57
C CYS A 85 -12.26 -2.04 -2.68
N ASN A 86 -12.93 -2.79 -3.56
CA ASN A 86 -12.30 -3.60 -4.61
C ASN A 86 -11.19 -4.51 -4.01
N GLU A 87 -9.96 -4.47 -4.53
CA GLU A 87 -8.80 -5.17 -3.97
C GLU A 87 -7.89 -4.28 -3.11
N SER A 88 -8.26 -3.00 -2.88
CA SER A 88 -7.42 -2.04 -2.18
C SER A 88 -7.36 -2.27 -0.68
N GLY A 89 -6.24 -2.81 -0.21
CA GLY A 89 -5.99 -3.03 1.23
C GLY A 89 -5.87 -1.74 2.02
N SER A 90 -5.29 -0.69 1.45
CA SER A 90 -5.17 0.63 2.10
C SER A 90 -6.54 1.26 2.25
N THR A 91 -7.33 1.27 1.18
CA THR A 91 -8.70 1.81 1.20
C THR A 91 -9.53 1.12 2.27
N LEU A 92 -9.58 -0.22 2.29
CA LEU A 92 -10.36 -0.97 3.27
C LEU A 92 -9.96 -0.60 4.71
N ARG A 93 -8.65 -0.65 5.01
CA ARG A 93 -8.15 -0.47 6.38
C ARG A 93 -8.21 0.96 6.88
N PHE A 94 -8.14 1.94 5.98
CA PHE A 94 -8.31 3.35 6.33
C PHE A 94 -9.79 3.70 6.46
N MET A 95 -10.62 3.25 5.50
CA MET A 95 -12.01 3.69 5.46
C MET A 95 -12.90 2.99 6.48
N ILE A 96 -12.56 1.80 6.97
CA ILE A 96 -13.31 1.18 8.07
C ILE A 96 -13.41 2.11 9.28
N PRO A 97 -12.33 2.52 9.96
CA PRO A 97 -12.45 3.38 11.12
C PRO A 97 -12.88 4.81 10.75
N VAL A 98 -12.46 5.35 9.60
CA VAL A 98 -12.82 6.71 9.17
C VAL A 98 -14.33 6.84 8.94
N THR A 99 -14.95 5.93 8.19
CA THR A 99 -16.39 5.99 7.94
C THR A 99 -17.20 5.66 9.19
N ALA A 100 -16.68 4.76 10.04
CA ALA A 100 -17.28 4.47 11.34
C ALA A 100 -17.32 5.73 12.23
N ALA A 101 -16.19 6.45 12.37
CA ALA A 101 -16.15 7.67 13.16
C ALA A 101 -17.00 8.81 12.55
N LEU A 102 -17.04 8.91 11.21
CA LEU A 102 -17.75 9.98 10.51
C LEU A 102 -19.27 9.80 10.55
N LEU A 103 -19.76 8.57 10.32
CA LEU A 103 -21.19 8.29 10.14
C LEU A 103 -21.85 7.59 11.33
N LEU A 104 -21.08 6.86 12.14
CA LEU A 104 -21.58 6.11 13.28
C LEU A 104 -20.85 6.51 14.58
N GLY A 105 -20.19 7.68 14.62
CA GLY A 105 -19.51 8.20 15.79
C GLY A 105 -20.46 8.79 16.82
N GLU A 106 -20.14 8.64 18.12
CA GLU A 106 -20.90 9.23 19.24
C GLU A 106 -21.10 10.73 19.03
N GLY A 107 -22.35 11.17 19.16
CA GLY A 107 -22.73 12.58 19.03
C GLY A 107 -22.73 13.11 17.59
N ARG A 108 -22.63 12.25 16.58
CA ARG A 108 -22.72 12.61 15.15
C ARG A 108 -24.15 12.46 14.62
N ASP A 109 -24.46 13.21 13.56
CA ASP A 109 -25.65 12.91 12.76
C ASP A 109 -25.38 11.66 11.91
N HIS A 110 -25.99 10.56 12.25
CA HIS A 110 -25.82 9.29 11.55
C HIS A 110 -26.46 9.27 10.16
N HIS A 111 -27.10 10.35 9.73
CA HIS A 111 -27.78 10.47 8.43
C HIS A 111 -28.73 9.30 8.14
N GLY A 112 -29.31 8.71 9.19
CA GLY A 112 -30.16 7.52 9.13
C GLY A 112 -29.42 6.22 8.83
N ILE A 113 -28.10 6.22 8.72
CA ILE A 113 -27.27 5.03 8.51
C ILE A 113 -27.10 4.30 9.83
N THR A 114 -27.31 2.99 9.81
CA THR A 114 -27.16 2.11 10.98
C THR A 114 -26.15 1.00 10.75
N GLU A 115 -25.69 0.85 9.51
CA GLU A 115 -24.80 -0.23 9.11
C GLU A 115 -23.92 0.19 7.93
N LEU A 116 -22.65 -0.22 7.97
CA LEU A 116 -21.67 -0.05 6.90
C LEU A 116 -21.31 -1.42 6.32
N CYS A 117 -21.39 -1.57 5.00
CA CYS A 117 -21.06 -2.81 4.29
C CYS A 117 -19.89 -2.58 3.34
N PHE A 118 -18.71 -3.05 3.70
CA PHE A 118 -17.50 -2.96 2.88
C PHE A 118 -17.40 -4.18 1.97
N SER A 119 -17.59 -3.99 0.67
CA SER A 119 -17.43 -5.05 -0.33
C SER A 119 -15.99 -5.12 -0.82
N THR A 120 -15.50 -6.35 -1.00
CA THR A 120 -14.12 -6.62 -1.43
C THR A 120 -14.11 -7.60 -2.60
N THR A 121 -13.03 -7.57 -3.37
CA THR A 121 -12.77 -8.53 -4.47
C THR A 121 -11.40 -9.18 -4.30
N GLY A 122 -11.10 -10.17 -5.14
CA GLY A 122 -9.81 -10.86 -5.11
C GLY A 122 -9.46 -11.41 -3.72
N ARG A 123 -8.19 -11.35 -3.34
CA ARG A 123 -7.71 -11.85 -2.04
C ARG A 123 -7.98 -10.91 -0.86
N LEU A 124 -8.51 -9.69 -1.09
CA LEU A 124 -8.64 -8.71 -0.01
C LEU A 124 -9.50 -9.20 1.15
N PHE A 125 -10.58 -9.95 0.86
CA PHE A 125 -11.45 -10.54 1.88
C PHE A 125 -10.70 -11.47 2.85
N ASP A 126 -9.73 -12.21 2.33
CA ASP A 126 -9.00 -13.23 3.08
C ASP A 126 -7.85 -12.65 3.89
N ARG A 127 -7.43 -11.41 3.58
CA ARG A 127 -6.35 -10.71 4.30
C ARG A 127 -6.77 -10.40 5.75
N PRO A 128 -5.78 -10.32 6.68
CA PRO A 128 -6.05 -10.02 8.08
C PRO A 128 -6.80 -8.69 8.27
N ILE A 129 -7.79 -8.71 9.17
CA ILE A 129 -8.54 -7.54 9.64
C ILE A 129 -8.88 -7.66 11.13
N LYS A 130 -8.54 -8.81 11.72
CA LYS A 130 -8.92 -9.15 13.09
C LYS A 130 -8.40 -8.13 14.10
N GLU A 131 -7.16 -7.69 13.97
CA GLU A 131 -6.52 -6.76 14.91
C GLU A 131 -7.26 -5.40 14.93
N LEU A 132 -7.73 -4.92 13.78
CA LEU A 132 -8.55 -3.71 13.71
C LEU A 132 -9.93 -3.94 14.34
N ALA A 133 -10.55 -5.09 14.07
CA ALA A 133 -11.82 -5.44 14.67
C ALA A 133 -11.70 -5.52 16.21
N ASP A 134 -10.68 -6.22 16.72
CA ASP A 134 -10.42 -6.35 18.16
C ASP A 134 -10.19 -4.97 18.83
N ALA A 135 -9.56 -4.02 18.13
CA ALA A 135 -9.36 -2.67 18.65
C ALA A 135 -10.65 -1.84 18.67
N MET A 136 -11.57 -2.06 17.73
CA MET A 136 -12.81 -1.28 17.62
C MET A 136 -13.98 -1.87 18.41
N MET A 137 -14.08 -3.18 18.55
CA MET A 137 -15.19 -3.85 19.25
C MET A 137 -15.42 -3.37 20.69
N PRO A 138 -14.39 -3.07 21.53
CA PRO A 138 -14.60 -2.50 22.86
C PRO A 138 -15.29 -1.11 22.85
N HIS A 139 -15.33 -0.44 21.71
CA HIS A 139 -15.94 0.87 21.49
C HIS A 139 -17.32 0.76 20.83
N ASN A 140 -18.13 -0.21 21.28
CA ASN A 140 -19.52 -0.46 20.86
C ASN A 140 -19.70 -0.82 19.38
N PHE A 141 -18.68 -1.42 18.76
CA PHE A 141 -18.76 -1.89 17.38
C PHE A 141 -18.94 -3.42 17.30
N ASN A 142 -19.72 -3.86 16.32
CA ASN A 142 -19.80 -5.23 15.88
C ASN A 142 -19.20 -5.36 14.49
N PHE A 143 -18.36 -6.39 14.31
CA PHE A 143 -17.75 -6.78 13.05
C PHE A 143 -18.26 -8.15 12.62
N ALA A 144 -18.71 -8.26 11.37
CA ALA A 144 -19.08 -9.54 10.78
C ALA A 144 -18.45 -9.69 9.39
N LYS A 145 -17.70 -10.78 9.16
CA LYS A 145 -17.25 -11.18 7.81
C LYS A 145 -18.30 -12.08 7.18
N HIS A 146 -18.71 -11.77 5.97
CA HIS A 146 -19.68 -12.51 5.18
C HIS A 146 -18.99 -13.14 3.95
N PRO A 147 -18.56 -14.42 4.03
CA PRO A 147 -17.82 -15.07 2.95
C PRO A 147 -18.58 -15.15 1.63
N GLU A 148 -19.89 -15.37 1.68
CA GLU A 148 -20.76 -15.51 0.49
C GLU A 148 -20.79 -14.25 -0.37
N THR A 149 -20.78 -13.09 0.27
CA THR A 149 -20.80 -11.77 -0.39
C THR A 149 -19.43 -11.11 -0.42
N ARG A 150 -18.41 -11.74 0.17
CA ARG A 150 -17.05 -11.21 0.35
C ARG A 150 -17.08 -9.79 0.93
N SER A 151 -17.91 -9.57 1.93
CA SER A 151 -18.10 -8.28 2.58
C SER A 151 -17.82 -8.32 4.08
N ILE A 152 -17.51 -7.15 4.62
CA ILE A 152 -17.34 -6.90 6.05
C ILE A 152 -18.42 -5.93 6.46
N ILE A 153 -19.25 -6.33 7.41
CA ILE A 153 -20.35 -5.51 7.91
C ILE A 153 -20.00 -4.98 9.30
N LEU A 154 -20.19 -3.67 9.47
CA LEU A 154 -20.03 -2.98 10.74
C LEU A 154 -21.35 -2.35 11.15
N ASN A 155 -21.68 -2.46 12.43
CA ASN A 155 -22.77 -1.70 13.06
C ASN A 155 -22.41 -1.38 14.52
N GLY A 156 -23.07 -0.39 15.10
CA GLY A 156 -22.81 0.12 16.43
C GLY A 156 -22.62 1.63 16.42
N GLU A 157 -22.06 2.17 17.49
CA GLU A 157 -21.78 3.59 17.65
C GLU A 157 -20.33 3.77 18.14
N MET A 158 -19.46 4.31 17.30
CA MET A 158 -18.04 4.47 17.62
C MET A 158 -17.84 5.53 18.71
N THR A 159 -17.26 5.13 19.85
CA THR A 159 -17.03 6.03 20.99
C THR A 159 -15.58 6.52 21.06
N PRO A 160 -15.32 7.77 21.48
CA PRO A 160 -13.96 8.24 21.76
C PRO A 160 -13.35 7.47 22.95
N GLY A 161 -12.02 7.46 23.03
CA GLY A 161 -11.30 6.79 24.12
C GLY A 161 -9.93 6.24 23.73
N GLU A 162 -9.44 5.28 24.50
CA GLU A 162 -8.18 4.56 24.22
C GLU A 162 -8.44 3.33 23.36
N TYR A 163 -7.84 3.28 22.18
CA TYR A 163 -7.86 2.14 21.25
C TYR A 163 -6.55 1.37 21.38
N VAL A 164 -6.63 0.10 21.78
CA VAL A 164 -5.45 -0.78 21.91
C VAL A 164 -5.35 -1.66 20.67
N ILE A 165 -4.20 -1.61 19.97
CA ILE A 165 -4.02 -2.32 18.71
C ILE A 165 -2.67 -3.02 18.64
N ASP A 166 -2.65 -4.24 18.07
CA ASP A 166 -1.41 -4.94 17.74
C ASP A 166 -0.78 -4.35 16.47
N GLY A 167 0.45 -3.84 16.62
CA GLY A 167 1.23 -3.23 15.52
C GLY A 167 1.98 -4.22 14.64
N SER A 168 1.97 -5.51 14.96
CA SER A 168 2.80 -6.53 14.28
C SER A 168 2.30 -6.92 12.89
N VAL A 169 0.99 -6.77 12.62
CA VAL A 169 0.36 -7.23 11.37
C VAL A 169 0.33 -6.13 10.31
N SER A 170 -0.13 -4.92 10.66
CA SER A 170 -0.24 -3.85 9.66
C SER A 170 -0.25 -2.45 10.30
N SER A 171 0.70 -1.60 9.86
CA SER A 171 0.70 -0.16 10.18
C SER A 171 -0.52 0.59 9.62
N GLN A 172 -1.23 0.03 8.64
CA GLN A 172 -2.43 0.64 8.05
C GLN A 172 -3.59 0.72 9.04
N TYR A 173 -3.68 -0.21 10.00
CA TYR A 173 -4.68 -0.14 11.06
C TYR A 173 -4.47 1.06 11.97
N ILE A 174 -3.21 1.27 12.39
CA ILE A 174 -2.82 2.42 13.20
C ILE A 174 -3.11 3.72 12.44
N SER A 175 -2.66 3.82 11.19
CA SER A 175 -2.91 4.98 10.33
C SER A 175 -4.40 5.29 10.16
N GLY A 176 -5.22 4.27 9.94
CA GLY A 176 -6.68 4.41 9.85
C GLY A 176 -7.30 4.96 11.13
N LEU A 177 -6.90 4.42 12.29
CA LEU A 177 -7.35 4.90 13.60
C LEU A 177 -6.91 6.33 13.87
N LEU A 178 -5.65 6.70 13.56
CA LEU A 178 -5.17 8.08 13.75
C LEU A 178 -6.03 9.08 12.95
N MET A 179 -6.31 8.79 11.69
CA MET A 179 -7.19 9.64 10.87
C MET A 179 -8.62 9.68 11.41
N ALA A 180 -9.18 8.55 11.82
CA ALA A 180 -10.55 8.43 12.30
C ALA A 180 -10.78 9.18 13.63
N LEU A 181 -9.89 8.97 14.59
CA LEU A 181 -10.05 9.50 15.94
C LEU A 181 -9.86 11.02 16.02
N THR A 182 -9.19 11.63 15.04
CA THR A 182 -9.10 13.10 14.88
C THR A 182 -10.47 13.75 14.61
N ILE A 183 -11.50 12.95 14.23
CA ILE A 183 -12.87 13.41 14.02
C ILE A 183 -13.55 13.82 15.35
N PHE A 184 -13.23 13.13 16.46
CA PHE A 184 -13.87 13.36 17.75
C PHE A 184 -13.44 14.65 18.44
N ASP A 185 -14.38 15.33 19.08
CA ASP A 185 -14.13 16.53 19.91
C ASP A 185 -13.64 16.19 21.33
N LYS A 186 -13.48 14.90 21.66
CA LYS A 186 -13.02 14.36 22.93
C LYS A 186 -11.60 13.76 22.77
N PRO A 187 -10.79 13.76 23.83
CA PRO A 187 -9.46 13.13 23.78
C PRO A 187 -9.53 11.65 23.38
N CYS A 188 -8.67 11.26 22.43
CA CYS A 188 -8.50 9.88 21.98
C CYS A 188 -7.02 9.51 21.98
N THR A 189 -6.76 8.23 22.20
CA THR A 189 -5.41 7.68 22.10
C THR A 189 -5.40 6.37 21.34
N VAL A 190 -4.29 6.08 20.67
CA VAL A 190 -4.01 4.76 20.11
C VAL A 190 -2.79 4.18 20.80
N LYS A 191 -3.01 3.13 21.60
CA LYS A 191 -1.95 2.39 22.27
C LYS A 191 -1.56 1.18 21.45
N VAL A 192 -0.32 1.14 20.99
CA VAL A 192 0.19 0.04 20.19
C VAL A 192 0.85 -1.00 21.09
N VAL A 193 0.46 -2.25 20.94
CA VAL A 193 1.08 -3.40 21.59
C VAL A 193 1.84 -4.23 20.54
N GLY A 194 2.78 -5.05 20.99
CA GLY A 194 3.64 -5.81 20.08
C GLY A 194 4.66 -4.94 19.33
N ASN A 195 5.33 -5.54 18.36
CA ASN A 195 6.32 -4.85 17.54
C ASN A 195 5.65 -4.06 16.41
N ILE A 196 6.00 -2.78 16.29
CA ILE A 196 5.51 -1.97 15.16
C ILE A 196 6.28 -2.36 13.90
N THR A 197 5.56 -2.78 12.87
CA THR A 197 6.11 -3.07 11.56
C THR A 197 5.72 -1.96 10.56
N SER A 198 6.59 -1.68 9.59
CA SER A 198 6.39 -0.58 8.63
C SER A 198 6.12 0.78 9.32
N ALA A 199 6.88 1.08 10.37
CA ALA A 199 6.76 2.32 11.14
C ALA A 199 6.81 3.60 10.27
N PRO A 200 7.61 3.70 9.19
CA PRO A 200 7.61 4.89 8.32
C PRO A 200 6.22 5.25 7.78
N TYR A 201 5.35 4.27 7.51
CA TYR A 201 4.00 4.55 7.02
C TYR A 201 3.06 5.15 8.08
N ILE A 202 3.34 4.94 9.38
CA ILE A 202 2.62 5.64 10.46
C ILE A 202 3.10 7.08 10.51
N GLN A 203 4.41 7.31 10.38
CA GLN A 203 5.00 8.65 10.32
C GLN A 203 4.38 9.46 9.18
N LEU A 204 4.25 8.89 7.96
CA LEU A 204 3.55 9.54 6.85
C LEU A 204 2.12 9.99 7.21
N THR A 205 1.43 9.26 8.10
CA THR A 205 0.10 9.68 8.56
C THR A 205 0.17 10.85 9.54
N GLN A 206 1.14 10.82 10.46
CA GLN A 206 1.37 11.94 11.38
C GLN A 206 1.74 13.22 10.63
N ASP A 207 2.63 13.13 9.64
CA ASP A 207 3.06 14.24 8.80
C ASP A 207 1.91 14.80 7.97
N ALA A 208 1.09 13.91 7.36
CA ALA A 208 -0.08 14.32 6.63
C ALA A 208 -1.11 15.03 7.53
N LEU A 209 -1.37 14.54 8.74
CA LEU A 209 -2.24 15.21 9.72
C LEU A 209 -1.68 16.57 10.13
N ALA A 210 -0.36 16.64 10.41
CA ALA A 210 0.30 17.88 10.86
C ALA A 210 0.20 19.00 9.82
N LYS A 211 0.24 18.71 8.51
CA LYS A 211 0.04 19.69 7.43
C LYS A 211 -1.27 20.46 7.57
N TYR A 212 -2.29 19.85 8.14
CA TYR A 212 -3.62 20.42 8.34
C TYR A 212 -3.85 20.88 9.79
N GLY A 213 -2.78 20.97 10.60
CA GLY A 213 -2.87 21.36 12.01
C GLY A 213 -3.56 20.33 12.90
N CYS A 214 -3.69 19.10 12.41
CA CYS A 214 -4.15 17.95 13.18
C CYS A 214 -2.92 17.19 13.69
N GLU A 215 -2.83 16.96 14.99
CA GLU A 215 -1.65 16.31 15.56
C GLU A 215 -2.00 14.94 16.15
N ALA A 216 -1.14 13.98 15.90
CA ALA A 216 -1.10 12.68 16.55
C ALA A 216 0.30 12.48 17.12
N VAL A 217 0.52 12.96 18.36
CA VAL A 217 1.85 12.96 19.00
C VAL A 217 2.13 11.60 19.61
N ARG A 218 3.28 11.02 19.29
CA ARG A 218 3.71 9.73 19.83
C ARG A 218 4.52 9.90 21.11
N GLU A 219 4.10 9.25 22.18
CA GLU A 219 4.83 9.10 23.43
C GLU A 219 5.02 7.61 23.76
N GLY A 220 6.21 7.09 23.56
CA GLY A 220 6.48 5.67 23.71
C GLY A 220 5.70 4.83 22.69
N ASN A 221 4.74 4.03 23.17
CA ASN A 221 3.84 3.20 22.35
C ASN A 221 2.41 3.75 22.25
N VAL A 222 2.18 4.98 22.69
CA VAL A 222 0.86 5.64 22.66
C VAL A 222 0.91 6.84 21.74
N TYR A 223 -0.10 6.98 20.89
CA TYR A 223 -0.36 8.15 20.07
C TYR A 223 -1.48 8.97 20.69
N HIS A 224 -1.22 10.22 21.05
CA HIS A 224 -2.16 11.19 21.59
C HIS A 224 -2.72 12.05 20.45
N ILE A 225 -4.04 12.07 20.30
CA ILE A 225 -4.70 12.70 19.16
C ILE A 225 -5.35 14.02 19.59
N THR A 226 -5.09 15.08 18.82
CA THR A 226 -5.71 16.39 19.05
C THR A 226 -7.22 16.34 18.82
N PRO A 227 -8.06 16.64 19.82
CA PRO A 227 -9.52 16.61 19.68
C PRO A 227 -10.01 17.64 18.66
N GLY A 228 -10.97 17.23 17.80
CA GLY A 228 -11.62 18.10 16.84
C GLY A 228 -10.71 18.74 15.81
N GLY A 229 -9.58 18.07 15.45
CA GLY A 229 -8.56 18.63 14.58
C GLY A 229 -9.10 19.06 13.23
N TYR A 230 -9.91 18.25 12.57
CA TYR A 230 -10.47 18.57 11.25
C TYR A 230 -11.42 19.75 11.25
N LYS A 231 -12.23 19.91 12.30
CA LYS A 231 -13.11 21.07 12.44
C LYS A 231 -12.31 22.37 12.56
N LYS A 232 -11.26 22.35 13.38
CA LYS A 232 -10.34 23.48 13.51
C LYS A 232 -9.62 23.80 12.21
N ALA A 233 -9.17 22.78 11.48
CA ALA A 233 -8.54 22.95 10.18
C ALA A 233 -9.50 23.60 9.16
N ALA A 234 -10.74 23.13 9.09
CA ALA A 234 -11.79 23.71 8.23
C ALA A 234 -12.09 25.18 8.55
N GLU A 235 -12.15 25.53 9.84
CA GLU A 235 -12.39 26.92 10.31
C GLU A 235 -11.27 27.91 9.91
N THR A 236 -10.04 27.43 9.76
CA THR A 236 -8.93 28.29 9.33
C THR A 236 -8.98 28.69 7.87
N GLY A 237 -9.70 27.92 7.04
CA GLY A 237 -9.77 28.09 5.58
C GLY A 237 -8.41 27.94 4.86
N LYS A 238 -7.37 27.58 5.59
CA LYS A 238 -6.03 27.35 5.04
C LYS A 238 -5.81 25.85 4.88
N LEU A 239 -6.09 25.35 3.70
CA LEU A 239 -5.71 24.00 3.34
C LEU A 239 -4.29 24.02 2.76
N ALA A 240 -3.49 23.03 3.10
CA ALA A 240 -2.18 22.83 2.49
C ALA A 240 -2.33 22.58 0.98
N ASP A 241 -1.33 22.91 0.19
CA ASP A 241 -1.31 22.58 -1.22
C ASP A 241 -1.41 21.07 -1.43
N PHE A 242 -2.24 20.66 -2.39
CA PHE A 242 -2.34 19.25 -2.75
C PHE A 242 -1.16 18.86 -3.62
N ALA A 243 -0.07 18.45 -2.98
CA ALA A 243 1.12 17.98 -3.65
C ALA A 243 1.46 16.57 -3.17
N VAL A 244 1.55 15.64 -4.11
CA VAL A 244 1.93 14.26 -3.86
C VAL A 244 3.25 14.00 -4.57
N GLU A 245 4.30 13.74 -3.80
CA GLU A 245 5.61 13.37 -4.33
C GLU A 245 5.61 12.00 -4.99
N GLY A 246 6.66 11.68 -5.75
CA GLY A 246 6.80 10.39 -6.42
C GLY A 246 6.81 9.20 -5.45
N ASP A 247 6.24 8.11 -5.90
CA ASP A 247 6.10 6.86 -5.15
C ASP A 247 7.41 6.10 -5.07
N TRP A 248 7.99 5.98 -3.90
CA TRP A 248 9.23 5.24 -3.70
C TRP A 248 9.08 3.72 -3.82
N SER A 249 7.89 3.18 -3.63
CA SER A 249 7.65 1.75 -3.85
C SER A 249 7.71 1.39 -5.35
N ASN A 250 7.11 2.21 -6.24
CA ASN A 250 7.25 2.05 -7.69
C ASN A 250 8.60 2.57 -8.17
N GLY A 251 9.10 3.66 -7.57
CA GLY A 251 10.44 4.18 -7.81
C GLY A 251 11.54 3.15 -7.57
N ALA A 252 11.39 2.30 -6.56
CA ALA A 252 12.35 1.21 -6.30
C ALA A 252 12.46 0.25 -7.48
N PHE A 253 11.35 -0.13 -8.11
CA PHE A 253 11.36 -0.93 -9.33
C PHE A 253 12.10 -0.21 -10.47
N LEU A 254 11.76 1.06 -10.68
CA LEU A 254 12.38 1.88 -11.74
C LEU A 254 13.89 2.04 -11.53
N LEU A 255 14.33 2.26 -10.29
CA LEU A 255 15.76 2.34 -9.94
C LEU A 255 16.48 1.00 -10.12
N CYS A 256 15.80 -0.13 -9.85
CA CYS A 256 16.33 -1.44 -10.17
C CYS A 256 16.47 -1.65 -11.70
N LEU A 257 15.50 -1.19 -12.50
CA LEU A 257 15.66 -1.19 -13.96
C LEU A 257 16.82 -0.29 -14.40
N GLN A 258 16.93 0.92 -13.86
CA GLN A 258 18.02 1.86 -14.15
C GLN A 258 19.39 1.28 -13.87
N LYS A 259 19.55 0.42 -12.83
CA LYS A 259 20.82 -0.24 -12.54
C LYS A 259 21.35 -1.10 -13.72
N PHE A 260 20.45 -1.67 -14.52
CA PHE A 260 20.78 -2.59 -15.62
C PHE A 260 20.50 -2.03 -17.03
N THR A 261 20.08 -0.77 -17.11
CA THR A 261 19.70 -0.10 -18.36
C THR A 261 20.13 1.37 -18.34
N ASP A 262 19.92 2.09 -19.45
CA ASP A 262 20.16 3.53 -19.55
C ASP A 262 18.91 4.37 -19.26
N ILE A 263 17.89 3.79 -18.62
CA ILE A 263 16.66 4.49 -18.20
C ILE A 263 17.01 5.58 -17.18
N LYS A 264 16.36 6.75 -17.32
CA LYS A 264 16.50 7.87 -16.36
C LYS A 264 15.21 8.02 -15.57
N VAL A 265 15.29 7.77 -14.26
CA VAL A 265 14.16 7.92 -13.35
C VAL A 265 14.10 9.33 -12.81
N THR A 266 12.91 9.94 -12.91
CA THR A 266 12.63 11.29 -12.44
C THR A 266 11.45 11.30 -11.45
N ASN A 267 11.11 12.48 -10.90
CA ASN A 267 10.02 12.66 -9.93
C ASN A 267 10.18 11.91 -8.61
N LEU A 268 11.41 11.66 -8.15
CA LEU A 268 11.69 11.12 -6.83
C LEU A 268 12.28 12.18 -5.92
N ASN A 269 11.66 12.38 -4.75
CA ASN A 269 12.19 13.25 -3.70
C ASN A 269 13.16 12.47 -2.81
N PHE A 270 14.47 12.72 -2.94
CA PHE A 270 15.50 12.05 -2.14
C PHE A 270 15.51 12.47 -0.66
N GLN A 271 14.72 13.47 -0.26
CA GLN A 271 14.48 13.85 1.12
C GLN A 271 13.16 13.29 1.66
N SER A 272 12.51 12.38 0.93
CA SER A 272 11.24 11.77 1.31
C SER A 272 11.33 10.94 2.58
N GLU A 273 10.29 10.98 3.39
CA GLU A 273 10.09 10.12 4.57
C GLU A 273 9.46 8.75 4.21
N GLN A 274 9.22 8.47 2.92
CA GLN A 274 8.74 7.17 2.47
C GLN A 274 9.78 6.08 2.79
N GLY A 275 9.38 5.04 3.54
CA GLY A 275 10.28 3.98 4.01
C GLY A 275 10.98 3.22 2.88
N ASP A 276 10.32 3.10 1.72
CA ASP A 276 10.85 2.40 0.55
C ASP A 276 12.01 3.16 -0.14
N ARG A 277 12.29 4.42 0.26
CA ARG A 277 13.51 5.13 -0.15
C ARG A 277 14.79 4.37 0.20
N VAL A 278 14.74 3.47 1.17
CA VAL A 278 15.87 2.59 1.55
C VAL A 278 16.41 1.74 0.39
N ILE A 279 15.67 1.64 -0.73
CA ILE A 279 16.19 1.03 -1.97
C ILE A 279 17.51 1.67 -2.43
N THR A 280 17.71 2.97 -2.19
CA THR A 280 18.97 3.65 -2.53
C THR A 280 20.15 3.09 -1.76
N ASP A 281 19.96 2.73 -0.49
CA ASP A 281 21.00 2.14 0.36
C ASP A 281 21.28 0.70 -0.09
N TYR A 282 20.25 -0.05 -0.47
CA TYR A 282 20.41 -1.39 -1.03
C TYR A 282 21.18 -1.37 -2.36
N LEU A 283 20.82 -0.49 -3.29
CA LEU A 283 21.51 -0.36 -4.57
C LEU A 283 22.94 0.12 -4.41
N LYS A 284 23.21 0.98 -3.43
CA LYS A 284 24.57 1.38 -3.06
C LYS A 284 25.37 0.21 -2.50
N LEU A 285 24.78 -0.61 -1.61
CA LEU A 285 25.42 -1.83 -1.11
C LEU A 285 25.75 -2.79 -2.27
N ALA A 286 24.81 -2.93 -3.23
CA ALA A 286 25.00 -3.74 -4.42
C ALA A 286 26.17 -3.23 -5.28
N GLU A 287 26.27 -1.92 -5.51
CA GLU A 287 27.38 -1.30 -6.23
C GLU A 287 28.73 -1.50 -5.50
N ASP A 288 28.74 -1.31 -4.18
CA ASP A 288 29.93 -1.48 -3.35
C ASP A 288 30.41 -2.95 -3.36
N ALA A 289 29.47 -3.92 -3.39
CA ALA A 289 29.79 -5.33 -3.53
C ALA A 289 30.41 -5.64 -4.91
N GLU A 290 29.84 -5.12 -6.00
CA GLU A 290 30.37 -5.29 -7.35
C GLU A 290 31.81 -4.76 -7.48
N GLN A 291 32.09 -3.64 -6.82
CA GLN A 291 33.42 -2.99 -6.82
C GLN A 291 34.37 -3.55 -5.75
N GLY A 292 33.97 -4.57 -5.01
CA GLY A 292 34.80 -5.20 -3.97
C GLY A 292 34.99 -4.37 -2.71
N ARG A 293 34.12 -3.35 -2.46
CA ARG A 293 34.12 -2.52 -1.26
C ARG A 293 33.23 -3.07 -0.14
N SER A 294 32.35 -4.01 -0.46
CA SER A 294 31.47 -4.72 0.49
C SER A 294 31.53 -6.23 0.25
N PRO A 295 31.18 -7.06 1.25
CA PRO A 295 31.06 -8.51 1.05
C PRO A 295 30.01 -8.85 -0.02
N LYS A 296 30.27 -9.92 -0.78
CA LYS A 296 29.30 -10.54 -1.70
C LYS A 296 28.59 -11.74 -1.11
N SER A 297 29.13 -12.31 -0.02
CA SER A 297 28.62 -13.52 0.62
C SER A 297 28.29 -13.25 2.09
N GLY A 298 27.29 -13.96 2.62
CA GLY A 298 26.83 -13.82 4.01
C GLY A 298 26.16 -12.46 4.30
N VAL A 299 25.68 -11.77 3.27
CA VAL A 299 24.99 -10.48 3.43
C VAL A 299 23.61 -10.72 4.01
N THR A 300 23.19 -9.85 4.94
CA THR A 300 21.85 -9.90 5.52
C THR A 300 21.18 -8.54 5.35
N TRP A 301 19.89 -8.54 4.98
CA TRP A 301 19.08 -7.34 4.83
C TRP A 301 17.70 -7.52 5.46
N ASP A 302 17.35 -6.64 6.40
CA ASP A 302 16.04 -6.64 7.06
C ASP A 302 15.01 -5.87 6.23
N ILE A 303 13.91 -6.53 5.86
CA ILE A 303 12.81 -5.96 5.07
C ILE A 303 11.58 -5.61 5.90
N THR A 304 11.65 -5.70 7.22
CA THR A 304 10.51 -5.45 8.13
C THR A 304 9.82 -4.11 7.86
N ASN A 305 10.59 -3.07 7.53
CA ASN A 305 10.09 -1.72 7.27
C ASN A 305 9.89 -1.37 5.79
N CYS A 306 10.33 -2.24 4.86
CA CYS A 306 10.24 -2.03 3.41
C CYS A 306 9.72 -3.27 2.64
N PRO A 307 8.67 -3.95 3.12
CA PRO A 307 8.22 -5.21 2.53
C PRO A 307 7.72 -5.09 1.08
N ASP A 308 7.34 -3.88 0.64
CA ASP A 308 6.78 -3.68 -0.68
C ASP A 308 7.83 -3.63 -1.79
N ILE A 309 9.10 -3.38 -1.45
CA ILE A 309 10.22 -3.39 -2.42
C ILE A 309 11.03 -4.68 -2.38
N ALA A 310 10.79 -5.56 -1.40
CA ALA A 310 11.48 -6.83 -1.26
C ALA A 310 11.49 -7.69 -2.54
N PRO A 311 10.40 -7.79 -3.33
CA PRO A 311 10.43 -8.51 -4.59
C PRO A 311 11.50 -7.99 -5.55
N TYR A 312 11.64 -6.69 -5.72
CA TYR A 312 12.63 -6.10 -6.63
C TYR A 312 14.07 -6.32 -6.15
N MET A 313 14.28 -6.18 -4.84
CA MET A 313 15.58 -6.44 -4.22
C MET A 313 16.00 -7.90 -4.43
N ALA A 314 15.05 -8.85 -4.27
CA ALA A 314 15.30 -10.26 -4.49
C ALA A 314 15.63 -10.61 -5.96
N MET A 315 15.04 -9.87 -6.94
CA MET A 315 15.37 -10.07 -8.36
C MET A 315 16.75 -9.52 -8.75
N VAL A 316 17.21 -8.46 -8.09
CA VAL A 316 18.55 -7.89 -8.30
C VAL A 316 19.62 -8.76 -7.64
N ALA A 317 19.32 -9.32 -6.48
CA ALA A 317 20.26 -10.03 -5.60
C ALA A 317 21.16 -11.06 -6.31
N PRO A 318 20.65 -12.02 -7.11
CA PRO A 318 21.44 -13.12 -7.68
C PRO A 318 22.46 -12.64 -8.71
N PHE A 319 22.34 -11.43 -9.21
CA PHE A 319 23.28 -10.87 -10.21
C PHE A 319 24.40 -10.04 -9.59
N VAL A 320 24.33 -9.81 -8.27
CA VAL A 320 25.29 -8.99 -7.52
C VAL A 320 26.00 -9.77 -6.42
N PHE A 321 25.22 -10.49 -5.59
CA PHE A 321 25.74 -11.20 -4.42
C PHE A 321 25.98 -12.68 -4.72
N ASP A 322 26.92 -13.28 -4.01
CA ASP A 322 27.09 -14.74 -4.01
C ASP A 322 25.98 -15.40 -3.19
N ASP A 323 25.64 -14.78 -2.06
CA ASP A 323 24.44 -15.06 -1.28
C ASP A 323 24.01 -13.84 -0.46
N ILE A 324 22.71 -13.63 -0.34
CA ILE A 324 22.12 -12.63 0.54
C ILE A 324 20.86 -13.21 1.20
N THR A 325 20.71 -12.93 2.50
CA THR A 325 19.56 -13.36 3.29
C THR A 325 18.66 -12.17 3.63
N PHE A 326 17.43 -12.20 3.16
CA PHE A 326 16.37 -11.25 3.53
C PHE A 326 15.65 -11.75 4.78
N THR A 327 15.62 -10.95 5.85
CA THR A 327 14.91 -11.26 7.11
C THR A 327 13.64 -10.42 7.26
N GLY A 328 12.72 -10.83 8.14
CA GLY A 328 11.43 -10.14 8.33
C GLY A 328 10.41 -10.43 7.22
N ILE A 329 10.49 -11.63 6.61
CA ILE A 329 9.68 -12.00 5.42
C ILE A 329 8.24 -12.39 5.74
N ASN A 330 7.88 -12.65 7.00
CA ASN A 330 6.57 -13.21 7.36
C ASN A 330 5.38 -12.41 6.81
N ARG A 331 5.51 -11.07 6.77
CA ARG A 331 4.45 -10.20 6.23
C ARG A 331 4.28 -10.27 4.72
N LEU A 332 5.27 -10.74 3.98
CA LEU A 332 5.17 -10.93 2.53
C LEU A 332 4.12 -11.98 2.16
N ARG A 333 3.85 -12.95 3.05
CA ARG A 333 2.90 -14.04 2.81
C ARG A 333 1.44 -13.61 2.82
N ILE A 334 1.14 -12.51 3.51
CA ILE A 334 -0.23 -11.98 3.71
C ILE A 334 -0.52 -10.73 2.87
N LYS A 335 0.29 -10.48 1.85
CA LYS A 335 0.10 -9.40 0.87
C LYS A 335 -0.93 -9.79 -0.22
N GLU A 336 -0.91 -9.12 -1.35
CA GLU A 336 -1.75 -9.41 -2.52
C GLU A 336 -1.58 -10.86 -3.02
N SER A 337 -0.36 -11.37 -2.91
CA SER A 337 0.03 -12.77 -3.08
C SER A 337 0.81 -13.26 -1.86
N ASP A 338 1.13 -14.56 -1.75
CA ASP A 338 2.26 -15.00 -0.96
C ASP A 338 3.53 -14.64 -1.73
N ARG A 339 4.07 -13.44 -1.44
CA ARG A 339 5.23 -12.91 -2.16
C ARG A 339 6.50 -13.74 -1.93
N VAL A 340 6.61 -14.45 -0.79
CA VAL A 340 7.76 -15.33 -0.56
C VAL A 340 7.75 -16.50 -1.54
N ALA A 341 6.61 -17.20 -1.64
CA ALA A 341 6.44 -18.27 -2.60
C ALA A 341 6.63 -17.76 -4.04
N ALA A 342 6.00 -16.62 -4.38
CA ALA A 342 6.07 -16.04 -5.71
C ALA A 342 7.49 -15.63 -6.12
N ILE A 343 8.27 -15.00 -5.22
CA ILE A 343 9.70 -14.68 -5.45
C ILE A 343 10.49 -15.95 -5.74
N ARG A 344 10.31 -16.97 -4.92
CA ARG A 344 11.02 -18.26 -5.08
C ARG A 344 10.69 -18.94 -6.40
N GLU A 345 9.42 -18.95 -6.78
CA GLU A 345 8.97 -19.56 -8.04
C GLU A 345 9.51 -18.79 -9.25
N GLN A 346 9.47 -17.44 -9.26
CA GLN A 346 10.03 -16.64 -10.35
C GLN A 346 11.55 -16.82 -10.46
N LEU A 347 12.29 -16.82 -9.35
CA LEU A 347 13.73 -17.04 -9.33
C LEU A 347 14.08 -18.47 -9.77
N SER A 348 13.35 -19.48 -9.30
CA SER A 348 13.53 -20.87 -9.71
C SER A 348 13.30 -21.07 -11.20
N ALA A 349 12.30 -20.41 -11.78
CA ALA A 349 12.01 -20.48 -13.21
C ALA A 349 13.16 -20.00 -14.11
N VAL A 350 14.04 -19.14 -13.59
CA VAL A 350 15.24 -18.67 -14.28
C VAL A 350 16.54 -19.38 -13.82
N GLY A 351 16.41 -20.44 -13.00
CA GLY A 351 17.54 -21.25 -12.55
C GLY A 351 18.28 -20.70 -11.31
N VAL A 352 17.70 -19.73 -10.60
CA VAL A 352 18.27 -19.20 -9.34
C VAL A 352 17.82 -20.04 -8.16
N LYS A 353 18.80 -20.48 -7.36
CA LYS A 353 18.54 -21.20 -6.11
C LYS A 353 18.11 -20.24 -5.00
N THR A 354 17.13 -20.67 -4.21
CA THR A 354 16.71 -19.98 -2.98
C THR A 354 16.56 -20.98 -1.84
N GLU A 355 16.79 -20.52 -0.61
CA GLU A 355 16.52 -21.29 0.61
C GLU A 355 15.64 -20.47 1.54
N GLU A 356 14.60 -21.10 2.08
CA GLU A 356 13.63 -20.47 2.95
C GLU A 356 13.74 -21.05 4.36
N SER A 357 13.66 -20.19 5.36
CA SER A 357 13.49 -20.54 6.77
C SER A 357 12.23 -19.88 7.32
N GLU A 358 11.99 -19.96 8.63
CA GLU A 358 10.78 -19.44 9.27
C GLU A 358 10.53 -17.94 8.95
N ASP A 359 11.56 -17.10 9.09
CA ASP A 359 11.47 -15.65 8.87
C ASP A 359 12.59 -15.10 7.98
N ALA A 360 13.17 -15.95 7.13
CA ALA A 360 14.23 -15.52 6.22
C ALA A 360 14.18 -16.24 4.87
N LEU A 361 14.58 -15.51 3.82
CA LEU A 361 14.77 -16.01 2.46
C LEU A 361 16.21 -15.72 2.01
N THR A 362 16.98 -16.75 1.77
CA THR A 362 18.32 -16.64 1.17
C THR A 362 18.21 -16.80 -0.34
N VAL A 363 18.80 -15.87 -1.08
CA VAL A 363 18.90 -15.87 -2.53
C VAL A 363 20.37 -16.06 -2.89
N PHE A 364 20.66 -17.04 -3.73
CA PHE A 364 22.01 -17.38 -4.17
C PHE A 364 22.31 -16.78 -5.54
N ARG A 365 23.60 -16.72 -5.86
CA ARG A 365 24.08 -16.22 -7.14
C ARG A 365 23.46 -16.96 -8.33
N TYR A 366 23.15 -16.21 -9.37
CA TYR A 366 22.77 -16.76 -10.66
C TYR A 366 23.94 -17.51 -11.30
N ASP A 367 23.69 -18.75 -11.72
CA ASP A 367 24.62 -19.56 -12.49
C ASP A 367 24.03 -19.81 -13.88
N PRO A 368 24.63 -19.27 -14.95
CA PRO A 368 24.14 -19.50 -16.32
C PRO A 368 24.03 -20.98 -16.72
N ALA A 369 24.79 -21.89 -16.06
CA ALA A 369 24.69 -23.31 -16.32
C ALA A 369 23.34 -23.92 -15.91
N ASN A 370 22.61 -23.26 -15.00
CA ASN A 370 21.29 -23.67 -14.54
C ASN A 370 20.16 -22.94 -15.28
N ALA A 371 20.48 -22.06 -16.25
CA ALA A 371 19.49 -21.33 -17.01
C ALA A 371 18.59 -22.28 -17.81
N PRO A 372 17.28 -22.01 -17.90
CA PRO A 372 16.38 -22.78 -18.75
C PRO A 372 16.76 -22.59 -20.23
N ASP A 373 16.33 -23.53 -21.08
CA ASP A 373 16.44 -23.39 -22.53
C ASP A 373 15.66 -22.11 -22.98
N GLN A 374 16.32 -21.25 -23.73
CA GLN A 374 15.74 -19.99 -24.19
C GLN A 374 14.99 -20.10 -25.53
N ALA A 375 14.76 -21.34 -26.03
CA ALA A 375 13.99 -21.56 -27.26
C ALA A 375 12.54 -21.06 -27.15
N GLU A 376 11.95 -21.12 -25.95
CA GLU A 376 10.60 -20.65 -25.64
C GLU A 376 10.64 -19.56 -24.57
N PRO A 377 9.65 -18.64 -24.55
CA PRO A 377 9.55 -17.65 -23.48
C PRO A 377 9.42 -18.31 -22.10
N ILE A 378 10.16 -17.80 -21.11
CA ILE A 378 10.08 -18.30 -19.74
C ILE A 378 8.73 -17.89 -19.16
N LYS A 379 7.94 -18.86 -18.69
CA LYS A 379 6.61 -18.59 -18.10
C LYS A 379 6.74 -18.13 -16.67
N LEU A 380 6.27 -16.93 -16.39
CA LEU A 380 6.25 -16.36 -15.04
C LEU A 380 4.82 -15.91 -14.69
N SER A 381 4.38 -16.18 -13.46
CA SER A 381 3.08 -15.71 -13.00
C SER A 381 3.20 -14.35 -12.33
N SER A 382 2.22 -13.49 -12.57
CA SER A 382 1.99 -12.26 -11.83
C SER A 382 1.36 -12.50 -10.46
N TYR A 383 0.71 -13.64 -10.26
CA TYR A 383 -0.09 -13.95 -9.05
C TYR A 383 -1.19 -12.90 -8.77
N ASN A 384 -1.65 -12.18 -9.79
CA ASN A 384 -2.52 -11.00 -9.67
C ASN A 384 -1.95 -9.94 -8.70
N ASP A 385 -0.63 -9.85 -8.60
CA ASP A 385 0.13 -8.91 -7.77
C ASP A 385 1.03 -8.05 -8.65
N HIS A 386 0.78 -6.74 -8.68
CA HIS A 386 1.54 -5.79 -9.50
C HIS A 386 3.04 -5.82 -9.21
N ARG A 387 3.45 -6.06 -7.94
CA ARG A 387 4.87 -6.18 -7.58
C ARG A 387 5.52 -7.38 -8.24
N MET A 388 4.79 -8.51 -8.32
CA MET A 388 5.31 -9.72 -8.95
C MET A 388 5.34 -9.60 -10.48
N ALA A 389 4.33 -8.97 -11.10
CA ALA A 389 4.36 -8.66 -12.53
C ALA A 389 5.57 -7.77 -12.90
N MET A 390 5.81 -6.70 -12.11
CA MET A 390 6.95 -5.80 -12.32
C MET A 390 8.29 -6.50 -12.03
N SER A 391 8.35 -7.42 -11.06
CA SER A 391 9.53 -8.25 -10.79
C SER A 391 9.88 -9.17 -11.94
N ALA A 392 8.87 -9.77 -12.60
CA ALA A 392 9.08 -10.59 -13.78
C ALA A 392 9.67 -9.77 -14.95
N ILE A 393 9.18 -8.53 -15.17
CA ILE A 393 9.74 -7.61 -16.16
C ILE A 393 11.19 -7.25 -15.84
N LEU A 394 11.48 -7.00 -14.57
CA LEU A 394 12.85 -6.72 -14.12
C LEU A 394 13.79 -7.90 -14.42
N LEU A 395 13.38 -9.15 -14.11
CA LEU A 395 14.15 -10.35 -14.44
C LEU A 395 14.38 -10.49 -15.95
N ALA A 396 13.34 -10.29 -16.77
CA ALA A 396 13.46 -10.35 -18.23
C ALA A 396 14.48 -9.32 -18.74
N THR A 397 14.47 -8.11 -18.16
CA THR A 397 15.37 -7.02 -18.52
C THR A 397 16.83 -7.36 -18.16
N ILE A 398 17.07 -7.86 -16.95
CA ILE A 398 18.41 -8.25 -16.47
C ILE A 398 18.98 -9.38 -17.32
N LEU A 399 18.17 -10.41 -17.59
CA LEU A 399 18.58 -11.58 -18.36
C LEU A 399 18.59 -11.36 -19.86
N LYS A 400 18.05 -10.23 -20.35
CA LYS A 400 17.86 -9.93 -21.78
C LYS A 400 17.15 -11.05 -22.53
N THR A 401 16.04 -11.55 -21.97
CA THR A 401 15.30 -12.71 -22.47
C THR A 401 13.83 -12.40 -22.72
N LYS A 402 13.10 -13.38 -23.25
CA LYS A 402 11.65 -13.33 -23.38
C LYS A 402 10.99 -14.03 -22.21
N ILE A 403 9.92 -13.42 -21.69
CA ILE A 403 9.03 -14.03 -20.72
C ILE A 403 7.58 -13.99 -21.19
N GLU A 404 6.79 -14.94 -20.74
CA GLU A 404 5.33 -14.94 -20.85
C GLU A 404 4.73 -14.71 -19.46
N ILE A 405 3.99 -13.60 -19.29
CA ILE A 405 3.28 -13.27 -18.06
C ILE A 405 1.78 -13.54 -18.25
N ASP A 406 1.15 -14.21 -17.28
CA ASP A 406 -0.27 -14.57 -17.29
C ASP A 406 -1.19 -13.34 -17.25
N ASP A 407 -0.98 -12.40 -16.32
CA ASP A 407 -1.74 -11.16 -16.21
C ASP A 407 -0.84 -9.96 -15.88
N ILE A 408 -0.69 -9.07 -16.86
CA ILE A 408 0.05 -7.82 -16.69
C ILE A 408 -0.85 -6.66 -16.23
N MET A 409 -2.18 -6.81 -16.38
CA MET A 409 -3.12 -5.74 -16.08
C MET A 409 -3.19 -5.43 -14.58
N CYS A 410 -2.75 -6.36 -13.72
CA CYS A 410 -2.64 -6.13 -12.28
C CYS A 410 -1.74 -4.93 -11.92
N ILE A 411 -0.85 -4.48 -12.82
CA ILE A 411 -0.01 -3.27 -12.66
C ILE A 411 -0.88 -2.01 -12.49
N ARG A 412 -2.10 -1.98 -13.04
CA ARG A 412 -3.05 -0.86 -12.86
C ARG A 412 -3.40 -0.55 -11.42
N LYS A 413 -3.18 -1.49 -10.50
CA LYS A 413 -3.44 -1.27 -9.08
C LYS A 413 -2.62 -0.11 -8.50
N SER A 414 -1.39 0.11 -9.01
CA SER A 414 -0.51 1.15 -8.48
C SER A 414 0.18 2.02 -9.53
N TYR A 415 0.36 1.54 -10.77
CA TYR A 415 1.09 2.26 -11.81
C TYR A 415 0.50 1.99 -13.21
N PRO A 416 -0.72 2.48 -13.50
CA PRO A 416 -1.38 2.21 -14.78
C PRO A 416 -0.60 2.73 -15.99
N GLU A 417 0.08 3.89 -15.88
CA GLU A 417 0.86 4.49 -16.97
C GLU A 417 2.05 3.62 -17.39
N PHE A 418 2.55 2.73 -16.52
CA PHE A 418 3.65 1.83 -16.89
C PHE A 418 3.27 0.85 -18.01
N LEU A 419 1.98 0.58 -18.21
CA LEU A 419 1.51 -0.25 -19.32
C LEU A 419 1.83 0.38 -20.69
N ASP A 420 1.79 1.70 -20.79
CA ASP A 420 2.15 2.42 -22.04
C ASP A 420 3.65 2.26 -22.34
N TYR A 421 4.49 2.24 -21.32
CA TYR A 421 5.92 1.93 -21.46
C TYR A 421 6.16 0.47 -21.86
N ILE A 422 5.35 -0.46 -21.32
CA ILE A 422 5.43 -1.88 -21.70
C ILE A 422 5.12 -2.02 -23.19
N ASP A 423 4.04 -1.44 -23.66
CA ASP A 423 3.63 -1.51 -25.07
C ASP A 423 4.69 -0.85 -26.00
N SER A 424 5.32 0.23 -25.53
CA SER A 424 6.30 0.98 -26.32
C SER A 424 7.69 0.35 -26.37
N TYR A 425 8.14 -0.27 -25.30
CA TYR A 425 9.54 -0.67 -25.13
C TYR A 425 9.75 -2.17 -24.87
N PHE A 426 8.77 -2.88 -24.28
CA PHE A 426 8.93 -4.27 -23.83
C PHE A 426 8.13 -5.30 -24.66
N SER A 427 7.34 -4.84 -25.64
CA SER A 427 6.55 -5.71 -26.52
C SER A 427 7.33 -6.28 -27.70
#